data_068286391614b9971882712e0b009785
#
_entry.id   068286391614b9971882712e0b009785
#
_cell.length_a   1.000
_cell.length_b   1.000
_cell.length_c   1.000
_cell.angle_alpha   90.00
_cell.angle_beta   90.00
_cell.angle_gamma   90.00
#
_symmetry.space_group_name_H-M   'P 1'
#
loop_
_entity.id
_entity.type
_entity.pdbx_description
1 polymer ?
#
loop_
_entity_poly.entity_id
_entity_poly.type
_entity_poly.pdbx_seq_one_letter_code
_entity_poly.pdbx_strand_id
1 'polypeptide(L)'
;MLTATLTESTKTATIDPAPPLSGSDARRAFLMSHLPSHLRGLEIAPYFNPIVDRAKYDVFYVDCIDNDEIQRKAAQNPGSVGQTVPWIDAVWVPGKRLSKCVGGRKFAYVVASHVMEHVPNPLGWLNEILECVEVGGRVAIMLPMRTQSMDYYRQNTT
;
A
#
# COMPACT_ATOMS: atom_id res chain seq x y z
N MET A 1 0.25 22.32 -47.14
CA MET A 1 -0.42 21.11 -46.75
C MET A 1 0.61 20.25 -46.01
N LEU A 2 0.68 20.35 -44.67
CA LEU A 2 1.60 19.54 -43.85
C LEU A 2 0.79 18.42 -43.19
N THR A 3 1.14 17.22 -43.55
CA THR A 3 0.56 15.98 -42.94
C THR A 3 1.49 15.56 -41.81
N ALA A 4 1.05 15.74 -40.56
CA ALA A 4 1.76 15.21 -39.41
C ALA A 4 1.27 13.78 -39.13
N THR A 5 2.16 12.80 -39.28
CA THR A 5 1.91 11.40 -38.92
C THR A 5 2.28 11.21 -37.45
N LEU A 6 1.28 11.04 -36.59
CA LEU A 6 1.47 10.62 -35.20
C LEU A 6 1.73 9.12 -35.18
N THR A 7 2.96 8.72 -34.92
CA THR A 7 3.28 7.31 -34.60
C THR A 7 3.05 7.11 -33.10
N GLU A 8 1.93 6.50 -32.75
CA GLU A 8 1.71 5.96 -31.40
C GLU A 8 2.62 4.74 -31.19
N SER A 9 3.66 4.92 -30.38
CA SER A 9 4.47 3.81 -29.88
C SER A 9 3.74 3.20 -28.67
N THR A 10 2.90 2.24 -28.91
CA THR A 10 2.34 1.38 -27.85
C THR A 10 3.46 0.48 -27.30
N LYS A 11 4.15 0.95 -26.25
CA LYS A 11 4.98 0.09 -25.42
C LYS A 11 4.07 -0.88 -24.67
N THR A 12 3.95 -2.10 -25.17
CA THR A 12 3.36 -3.21 -24.42
C THR A 12 4.22 -3.44 -23.18
N ALA A 13 3.67 -3.14 -22.00
CA ALA A 13 4.33 -3.45 -20.74
C ALA A 13 4.41 -4.98 -20.62
N THR A 14 5.60 -5.53 -20.77
CA THR A 14 5.88 -6.92 -20.42
C THR A 14 5.75 -7.04 -18.89
N ILE A 15 4.74 -7.79 -18.46
CA ILE A 15 4.60 -8.18 -17.05
C ILE A 15 5.58 -9.34 -16.85
N ASP A 16 6.70 -9.06 -16.18
CA ASP A 16 7.60 -10.12 -15.75
C ASP A 16 6.87 -11.09 -14.82
N PRO A 17 7.04 -12.41 -14.97
CA PRO A 17 6.43 -13.39 -14.09
C PRO A 17 6.91 -13.14 -12.66
N ALA A 18 5.96 -13.00 -11.75
CA ALA A 18 6.27 -12.84 -10.34
C ALA A 18 7.15 -14.01 -9.85
N PRO A 19 8.22 -13.75 -9.08
CA PRO A 19 9.04 -14.82 -8.53
C PRO A 19 8.19 -15.72 -7.63
N PRO A 20 8.56 -16.99 -7.46
CA PRO A 20 7.84 -17.89 -6.56
C PRO A 20 7.78 -17.26 -5.17
N LEU A 21 6.56 -17.01 -4.70
CA LEU A 21 6.28 -16.32 -3.45
C LEU A 21 6.55 -17.24 -2.25
N SER A 22 7.81 -17.46 -1.93
CA SER A 22 8.22 -18.12 -0.70
C SER A 22 8.71 -17.07 0.30
N GLY A 23 7.89 -16.81 1.33
CA GLY A 23 8.25 -15.93 2.44
C GLY A 23 7.88 -14.44 2.27
N SER A 24 7.72 -13.76 3.39
CA SER A 24 7.41 -12.31 3.46
C SER A 24 8.53 -11.45 2.84
N ASP A 25 9.78 -11.88 2.98
CA ASP A 25 10.92 -11.11 2.49
C ASP A 25 11.06 -11.13 0.97
N ALA A 26 10.74 -12.25 0.31
CA ALA A 26 10.73 -12.32 -1.16
C ALA A 26 9.63 -11.40 -1.74
N ARG A 27 8.45 -11.38 -1.12
CA ARG A 27 7.35 -10.47 -1.52
C ARG A 27 7.74 -9.01 -1.34
N ARG A 28 8.34 -8.67 -0.20
CA ARG A 28 8.84 -7.33 0.07
C ARG A 28 9.89 -6.90 -0.95
N ALA A 29 10.89 -7.73 -1.19
CA ALA A 29 11.94 -7.47 -2.17
C ALA A 29 11.37 -7.27 -3.58
N PHE A 30 10.43 -8.12 -4.00
CA PHE A 30 9.75 -7.98 -5.28
C PHE A 30 9.03 -6.64 -5.40
N LEU A 31 8.19 -6.26 -4.41
CA LEU A 31 7.49 -4.97 -4.44
C LEU A 31 8.46 -3.80 -4.49
N MET A 32 9.48 -3.82 -3.63
CA MET A 32 10.45 -2.71 -3.54
C MET A 32 11.27 -2.57 -4.83
N SER A 33 11.52 -3.65 -5.58
CA SER A 33 12.22 -3.56 -6.88
C SER A 33 11.40 -2.86 -7.97
N HIS A 34 10.09 -2.78 -7.81
CA HIS A 34 9.17 -2.14 -8.78
C HIS A 34 8.77 -0.71 -8.37
N LEU A 35 9.18 -0.26 -7.18
CA LEU A 35 8.86 1.07 -6.67
C LEU A 35 10.05 2.02 -6.78
N PRO A 36 9.83 3.33 -6.97
CA PRO A 36 10.89 4.33 -6.90
C PRO A 36 11.32 4.57 -5.44
N SER A 37 11.88 3.52 -4.81
CA SER A 37 12.14 3.44 -3.36
C SER A 37 13.21 4.42 -2.87
N HIS A 38 13.95 5.08 -3.77
CA HIS A 38 14.87 6.18 -3.45
C HIS A 38 14.15 7.52 -3.20
N LEU A 39 12.84 7.59 -3.47
CA LEU A 39 11.96 8.73 -3.24
C LEU A 39 11.04 8.45 -2.06
N ARG A 40 10.37 9.50 -1.56
CA ARG A 40 9.43 9.37 -0.45
C ARG A 40 8.19 8.58 -0.85
N GLY A 41 7.88 7.54 -0.07
CA GLY A 41 6.67 6.74 -0.18
C GLY A 41 5.67 6.97 0.94
N LEU A 42 4.47 6.44 0.73
CA LEU A 42 3.41 6.31 1.73
C LEU A 42 3.08 4.82 1.91
N GLU A 43 3.02 4.33 3.13
CA GLU A 43 2.45 3.02 3.42
C GLU A 43 1.21 3.15 4.30
N ILE A 44 0.13 2.46 3.88
CA ILE A 44 -1.15 2.46 4.56
C ILE A 44 -1.25 1.22 5.44
N ALA A 45 -1.57 1.41 6.72
CA ALA A 45 -1.75 0.39 7.73
C ALA A 45 -0.55 -0.59 7.87
N PRO A 46 0.67 -0.10 8.15
CA PRO A 46 1.88 -0.94 8.24
C PRO A 46 1.81 -1.94 9.39
N TYR A 47 1.08 -1.64 10.45
CA TYR A 47 0.95 -2.41 11.69
C TYR A 47 2.30 -2.93 12.19
N PHE A 48 2.46 -4.24 12.50
CA PHE A 48 3.73 -4.83 12.98
C PHE A 48 4.59 -5.46 11.87
N ASN A 49 4.16 -5.38 10.62
CA ASN A 49 4.88 -5.98 9.49
C ASN A 49 4.89 -5.06 8.26
N PRO A 50 5.51 -3.86 8.36
CA PRO A 50 5.58 -2.92 7.25
C PRO A 50 6.29 -3.54 6.05
N ILE A 51 5.82 -3.21 4.87
CA ILE A 51 6.47 -3.57 3.60
C ILE A 51 7.69 -2.69 3.38
N VAL A 52 7.55 -1.39 3.64
CA VAL A 52 8.63 -0.40 3.47
C VAL A 52 9.29 -0.16 4.81
N ASP A 53 10.52 -0.63 4.95
CA ASP A 53 11.30 -0.47 6.18
C ASP A 53 11.79 0.98 6.33
N ARG A 54 11.26 1.71 7.31
CA ARG A 54 11.64 3.11 7.60
C ARG A 54 13.14 3.28 7.94
N ALA A 55 13.80 2.24 8.39
CA ALA A 55 15.24 2.31 8.65
C ALA A 55 16.07 2.39 7.35
N LYS A 56 15.49 1.99 6.21
CA LYS A 56 16.15 1.93 4.90
C LYS A 56 15.61 2.93 3.89
N TYR A 57 14.34 3.34 4.03
CA TYR A 57 13.63 4.13 3.04
C TYR A 57 12.90 5.31 3.68
N ASP A 58 12.78 6.41 2.93
CA ASP A 58 11.95 7.54 3.33
C ASP A 58 10.48 7.19 3.09
N VAL A 59 9.79 6.82 4.16
CA VAL A 59 8.39 6.40 4.12
C VAL A 59 7.56 7.12 5.19
N PHE A 60 6.38 7.56 4.79
CA PHE A 60 5.36 8.12 5.65
C PHE A 60 4.32 7.03 5.96
N TYR A 61 4.05 6.77 7.22
CA TYR A 61 3.07 5.76 7.63
C TYR A 61 1.74 6.41 8.02
N VAL A 62 0.65 5.84 7.52
CA VAL A 62 -0.71 6.26 7.89
C VAL A 62 -1.55 5.05 8.27
N ASP A 63 -2.41 5.21 9.29
CA ASP A 63 -3.37 4.19 9.70
C ASP A 63 -4.72 4.86 10.02
N CYS A 64 -5.80 4.08 10.15
CA CYS A 64 -7.10 4.58 10.56
C CYS A 64 -7.25 4.72 12.07
N ILE A 65 -6.30 4.23 12.85
CA ILE A 65 -6.24 4.34 14.32
C ILE A 65 -4.93 5.04 14.73
N ASP A 66 -4.92 5.63 15.90
CA ASP A 66 -3.75 6.35 16.42
C ASP A 66 -2.66 5.41 16.97
N ASN A 67 -1.53 6.01 17.33
CA ASN A 67 -0.37 5.27 17.84
C ASN A 67 -0.67 4.51 19.13
N ASP A 68 -1.41 5.11 20.05
CA ASP A 68 -1.71 4.49 21.35
C ASP A 68 -2.58 3.24 21.14
N GLU A 69 -3.59 3.34 20.29
CA GLU A 69 -4.45 2.23 19.94
C GLU A 69 -3.72 1.11 19.18
N ILE A 70 -2.82 1.47 18.25
CA ILE A 70 -1.97 0.50 17.54
C ILE A 70 -1.10 -0.27 18.53
N GLN A 71 -0.41 0.42 19.43
CA GLN A 71 0.44 -0.22 20.43
C GLN A 71 -0.37 -1.10 21.39
N ARG A 72 -1.55 -0.65 21.82
CA ARG A 72 -2.46 -1.43 22.66
C ARG A 72 -2.91 -2.72 21.97
N LYS A 73 -3.33 -2.64 20.70
CA LYS A 73 -3.73 -3.80 19.90
C LYS A 73 -2.56 -4.76 19.69
N ALA A 74 -1.39 -4.24 19.41
CA ALA A 74 -0.19 -5.05 19.24
C ALA A 74 0.18 -5.83 20.51
N ALA A 75 0.09 -5.20 21.68
CA ALA A 75 0.35 -5.87 22.95
C ALA A 75 -0.61 -7.05 23.23
N GLN A 76 -1.81 -7.03 22.65
CA GLN A 76 -2.82 -8.07 22.79
C GLN A 76 -2.80 -9.14 21.69
N ASN A 77 -2.01 -8.91 20.61
CA ASN A 77 -1.97 -9.79 19.46
C ASN A 77 -0.79 -10.77 19.56
N PRO A 78 -1.02 -12.09 19.70
CA PRO A 78 0.06 -13.07 19.76
C PRO A 78 1.00 -13.02 18.52
N GLY A 79 0.49 -12.62 17.36
CA GLY A 79 1.27 -12.50 16.12
C GLY A 79 2.29 -11.36 16.12
N SER A 80 2.14 -10.38 17.01
CA SER A 80 3.07 -9.24 17.12
C SER A 80 4.09 -9.41 18.25
N VAL A 81 4.06 -10.52 18.99
CA VAL A 81 5.03 -10.78 20.07
C VAL A 81 6.44 -10.78 19.50
N GLY A 82 7.30 -9.94 20.07
CA GLY A 82 8.69 -9.77 19.63
C GLY A 82 8.86 -8.92 18.35
N GLN A 83 7.78 -8.39 17.80
CA GLN A 83 7.81 -7.49 16.64
C GLN A 83 7.83 -6.04 17.10
N THR A 84 8.55 -5.20 16.35
CA THR A 84 8.50 -3.74 16.54
C THR A 84 7.33 -3.17 15.74
N VAL A 85 6.41 -2.52 16.43
CA VAL A 85 5.30 -1.81 15.82
C VAL A 85 5.73 -0.37 15.55
N PRO A 86 5.82 0.06 14.29
CA PRO A 86 6.27 1.40 13.96
C PRO A 86 5.25 2.46 14.38
N TRP A 87 5.76 3.66 14.71
CA TRP A 87 4.91 4.84 14.87
C TRP A 87 4.40 5.30 13.50
N ILE A 88 3.11 5.61 13.44
CA ILE A 88 2.50 6.25 12.28
C ILE A 88 2.67 7.77 12.33
N ASP A 89 2.73 8.40 11.17
CA ASP A 89 2.93 9.85 11.02
C ASP A 89 1.62 10.61 10.96
N ALA A 90 0.53 9.94 10.54
CA ALA A 90 -0.80 10.54 10.51
C ALA A 90 -1.90 9.49 10.67
N VAL A 91 -3.05 9.94 11.18
CA VAL A 91 -4.28 9.12 11.25
C VAL A 91 -5.17 9.48 10.06
N TRP A 92 -5.57 8.47 9.30
CA TRP A 92 -6.60 8.63 8.28
C TRP A 92 -7.98 8.51 8.91
N VAL A 93 -8.47 9.63 9.38
CA VAL A 93 -9.75 9.70 10.08
C VAL A 93 -10.91 9.34 9.15
N PRO A 94 -11.82 8.41 9.51
CA PRO A 94 -13.01 8.11 8.73
C PRO A 94 -13.79 9.36 8.33
N GLY A 95 -14.18 9.45 7.06
CA GLY A 95 -14.90 10.61 6.50
C GLY A 95 -14.03 11.81 6.12
N LYS A 96 -12.73 11.80 6.42
CA LYS A 96 -11.79 12.80 5.89
C LYS A 96 -11.01 12.24 4.70
N ARG A 97 -10.73 13.10 3.73
CA ARG A 97 -9.87 12.73 2.59
C ARG A 97 -8.45 12.44 3.05
N LEU A 98 -7.86 11.38 2.51
CA LEU A 98 -6.46 11.01 2.78
C LEU A 98 -5.52 12.21 2.55
N SER A 99 -5.70 12.93 1.44
CA SER A 99 -4.90 14.11 1.10
C SER A 99 -4.89 15.19 2.19
N LYS A 100 -6.00 15.33 2.94
CA LYS A 100 -6.07 16.25 4.10
C LYS A 100 -5.36 15.68 5.33
N CYS A 101 -5.49 14.37 5.56
CA CYS A 101 -4.85 13.70 6.70
C CYS A 101 -3.33 13.70 6.59
N VAL A 102 -2.79 13.57 5.37
CA VAL A 102 -1.34 13.65 5.12
C VAL A 102 -0.83 15.09 4.90
N GLY A 103 -1.67 16.11 5.15
CA GLY A 103 -1.28 17.53 5.05
C GLY A 103 -0.99 17.98 3.61
N GLY A 104 -1.70 17.48 2.62
CA GLY A 104 -1.55 17.83 1.21
C GLY A 104 -0.28 17.27 0.55
N ARG A 105 0.47 16.39 1.24
CA ARG A 105 1.69 15.80 0.70
C ARG A 105 1.37 14.90 -0.48
N LYS A 106 2.35 14.81 -1.40
CA LYS A 106 2.37 13.86 -2.50
C LYS A 106 3.53 12.89 -2.29
N PHE A 107 3.36 11.69 -2.84
CA PHE A 107 4.30 10.59 -2.67
C PHE A 107 4.64 9.98 -4.02
N ALA A 108 5.89 9.61 -4.22
CA ALA A 108 6.33 8.95 -5.43
C ALA A 108 5.74 7.53 -5.57
N TYR A 109 5.37 6.92 -4.43
CA TYR A 109 4.66 5.65 -4.42
C TYR A 109 3.78 5.51 -3.17
N VAL A 110 2.75 4.67 -3.29
CA VAL A 110 1.89 4.25 -2.18
C VAL A 110 1.86 2.73 -2.11
N VAL A 111 1.99 2.20 -0.90
CA VAL A 111 1.89 0.76 -0.62
C VAL A 111 0.72 0.51 0.32
N ALA A 112 -0.07 -0.52 0.02
CA ALA A 112 -1.10 -1.03 0.92
C ALA A 112 -1.11 -2.57 0.86
N SER A 113 -0.89 -3.20 2.00
CA SER A 113 -0.84 -4.65 2.12
C SER A 113 -1.94 -5.16 3.02
N HIS A 114 -2.83 -6.00 2.49
CA HIS A 114 -3.96 -6.57 3.23
C HIS A 114 -4.86 -5.49 3.87
N VAL A 115 -5.20 -4.46 3.11
CA VAL A 115 -6.05 -3.34 3.54
C VAL A 115 -7.31 -3.25 2.71
N MET A 116 -7.19 -3.33 1.38
CA MET A 116 -8.29 -3.06 0.44
C MET A 116 -9.47 -4.01 0.63
N GLU A 117 -9.23 -5.25 1.05
CA GLU A 117 -10.27 -6.25 1.34
C GLU A 117 -11.17 -5.89 2.53
N HIS A 118 -10.72 -4.94 3.37
CA HIS A 118 -11.48 -4.44 4.52
C HIS A 118 -12.21 -3.13 4.24
N VAL A 119 -12.04 -2.56 3.04
CA VAL A 119 -12.57 -1.25 2.69
C VAL A 119 -13.97 -1.37 2.08
N PRO A 120 -15.00 -0.73 2.67
CA PRO A 120 -16.37 -0.82 2.15
C PRO A 120 -16.57 -0.26 0.74
N ASN A 121 -15.80 0.77 0.37
CA ASN A 121 -15.81 1.39 -0.95
C ASN A 121 -14.40 1.40 -1.55
N PRO A 122 -13.94 0.31 -2.17
CA PRO A 122 -12.58 0.18 -2.68
C PRO A 122 -12.26 1.16 -3.82
N LEU A 123 -13.22 1.52 -4.65
CA LEU A 123 -12.99 2.50 -5.73
C LEU A 123 -12.84 3.92 -5.20
N GLY A 124 -13.67 4.32 -4.23
CA GLY A 124 -13.54 5.60 -3.55
C GLY A 124 -12.22 5.71 -2.80
N TRP A 125 -11.84 4.65 -2.09
CA TRP A 125 -10.57 4.53 -1.37
C TRP A 125 -9.36 4.65 -2.33
N LEU A 126 -9.42 3.97 -3.48
CA LEU A 126 -8.37 4.05 -4.49
C LEU A 126 -8.22 5.47 -5.05
N ASN A 127 -9.33 6.15 -5.32
CA ASN A 127 -9.30 7.55 -5.76
C ASN A 127 -8.62 8.47 -4.74
N GLU A 128 -8.87 8.27 -3.45
CA GLU A 128 -8.21 9.04 -2.40
C GLU A 128 -6.70 8.79 -2.33
N ILE A 129 -6.27 7.55 -2.57
CA ILE A 129 -4.85 7.21 -2.70
C ILE A 129 -4.23 7.91 -3.89
N LEU A 130 -4.88 7.85 -5.06
CA LEU A 130 -4.39 8.48 -6.29
C LEU A 130 -4.26 9.99 -6.15
N GLU A 131 -5.10 10.64 -5.34
CA GLU A 131 -4.94 12.06 -5.00
C GLU A 131 -3.63 12.35 -4.22
N CYS A 132 -3.02 11.36 -3.60
CA CYS A 132 -1.77 11.50 -2.85
C CYS A 132 -0.54 11.07 -3.64
N VAL A 133 -0.70 10.52 -4.84
CA VAL A 133 0.39 10.06 -5.70
C VAL A 133 0.87 11.19 -6.59
N GLU A 134 2.18 11.32 -6.78
CA GLU A 134 2.81 12.23 -7.74
C GLU A 134 2.50 11.80 -9.17
N VAL A 135 2.60 12.73 -10.12
CA VAL A 135 2.50 12.40 -11.56
C VAL A 135 3.63 11.42 -11.92
N GLY A 136 3.27 10.29 -12.51
CA GLY A 136 4.21 9.21 -12.81
C GLY A 136 4.55 8.30 -11.62
N GLY A 137 3.99 8.56 -10.45
CA GLY A 137 4.14 7.72 -9.27
C GLY A 137 3.44 6.36 -9.39
N ARG A 138 3.61 5.52 -8.40
CA ARG A 138 3.12 4.12 -8.42
C ARG A 138 2.28 3.78 -7.21
N VAL A 139 1.30 2.88 -7.39
CA VAL A 139 0.54 2.28 -6.30
C VAL A 139 0.76 0.78 -6.31
N ALA A 140 1.14 0.22 -5.18
CA ALA A 140 1.32 -1.22 -4.99
C ALA A 140 0.31 -1.72 -3.95
N ILE A 141 -0.58 -2.60 -4.36
CA ILE A 141 -1.60 -3.19 -3.49
C ILE A 141 -1.37 -4.69 -3.43
N MET A 142 -1.23 -5.22 -2.22
CA MET A 142 -1.23 -6.67 -1.96
C MET A 142 -2.57 -7.09 -1.40
N LEU A 143 -3.17 -8.09 -2.03
CA LEU A 143 -4.41 -8.72 -1.60
C LEU A 143 -4.16 -10.17 -1.20
N PRO A 144 -4.89 -10.71 -0.20
CA PRO A 144 -4.83 -12.12 0.11
C PRO A 144 -5.41 -12.94 -1.04
N MET A 145 -4.80 -14.09 -1.31
CA MET A 145 -5.44 -15.06 -2.18
C MET A 145 -6.55 -15.77 -1.40
N ARG A 146 -7.78 -15.75 -1.92
CA ARG A 146 -8.94 -16.38 -1.29
C ARG A 146 -8.68 -17.81 -0.84
N THR A 147 -7.98 -18.60 -1.67
CA THR A 147 -7.63 -20.00 -1.39
C THR A 147 -6.63 -20.18 -0.24
N GLN A 148 -6.00 -19.11 0.22
CA GLN A 148 -4.99 -19.11 1.28
C GLN A 148 -5.39 -18.21 2.46
N SER A 149 -6.64 -17.74 2.49
CA SER A 149 -7.18 -16.88 3.55
C SER A 149 -8.32 -17.57 4.29
N MET A 150 -8.66 -17.04 5.46
CA MET A 150 -9.83 -17.48 6.21
C MET A 150 -11.16 -17.28 5.46
N ASP A 151 -11.15 -16.47 4.40
CA ASP A 151 -12.32 -16.20 3.55
C ASP A 151 -12.57 -17.31 2.51
N TYR A 152 -11.79 -18.37 2.49
CA TYR A 152 -11.96 -19.49 1.54
C TYR A 152 -13.38 -20.05 1.57
N TYR A 153 -13.96 -20.19 2.76
CA TYR A 153 -15.31 -20.73 2.96
C TYR A 153 -16.42 -19.67 2.96
N ARG A 154 -16.09 -18.39 2.88
CA ARG A 154 -17.10 -17.34 2.80
C ARG A 154 -17.80 -17.35 1.45
N GLN A 155 -19.14 -17.30 1.48
CA GLN A 155 -19.93 -17.05 0.27
C GLN A 155 -19.62 -15.65 -0.28
N ASN A 156 -19.58 -15.53 -1.60
CA ASN A 156 -19.44 -14.21 -2.22
C ASN A 156 -20.68 -13.38 -1.86
N THR A 157 -20.49 -12.18 -1.37
CA THR A 157 -21.55 -11.19 -1.29
C THR A 157 -21.89 -10.75 -2.70
N THR A 158 -23.16 -10.90 -3.06
CA THR A 158 -23.72 -10.37 -4.33
C THR A 158 -23.99 -8.89 -4.22
#